data_02cb29ac7800f72b994109519404c4d5
#
_entry.id   02cb29ac7800f72b994109519404c4d5
#
_cell.length_a   1.000
_cell.length_b   1.000
_cell.length_c   1.000
_cell.angle_alpha   90.00
_cell.angle_beta   90.00
_cell.angle_gamma   90.00
#
_symmetry.space_group_name_H-M   'P 1'
#
loop_
_entity.id
_entity.type
_entity.pdbx_description
1 polymer ?
#
loop_
_entity_poly.entity_id
_entity_poly.type
_entity_poly.pdbx_seq_one_letter_code
_entity_poly.pdbx_strand_id
1 'polypeptide(L)'
;MASVNKVILIGNLGRDPETRYTTGGDAVTNLNIATSETWKDKAGEKQEKTEWHRVVLFGRQAEIAGEYLKKGRSVYIEGRLQTKKYTDKDGVEKYSTEIVGDRMQLLGSKDGGSGGGGGGSDAEFSGGGGASSGGGRREGGGASSGSPKPAGPAKKNVDDFDDDIPF
;
A
#
# COMPACT_ATOMS: atom_id res chain seq x y z
N MET A 1 -38.82 5.79 10.24
CA MET A 1 -37.90 6.54 9.35
C MET A 1 -36.94 5.54 8.73
N ALA A 2 -36.70 5.64 7.41
CA ALA A 2 -35.69 4.85 6.74
C ALA A 2 -34.35 5.60 6.82
N SER A 3 -33.27 4.90 7.13
CA SER A 3 -31.92 5.47 7.16
C SER A 3 -30.91 4.46 6.65
N VAL A 4 -29.82 4.95 6.07
CA VAL A 4 -28.69 4.13 5.62
C VAL A 4 -27.39 4.75 6.16
N ASN A 5 -26.49 3.89 6.65
CA ASN A 5 -25.13 4.27 7.02
C ASN A 5 -24.21 3.16 6.52
N LYS A 6 -23.67 3.34 5.33
CA LYS A 6 -22.79 2.36 4.68
C LYS A 6 -21.62 3.07 4.04
N VAL A 7 -20.44 2.50 4.22
CA VAL A 7 -19.17 2.93 3.62
C VAL A 7 -18.60 1.76 2.83
N ILE A 8 -18.11 2.03 1.64
CA ILE A 8 -17.36 1.09 0.81
C ILE A 8 -16.06 1.77 0.42
N LEU A 9 -14.93 1.12 0.70
CA LEU A 9 -13.60 1.62 0.39
C LEU A 9 -12.78 0.57 -0.35
N ILE A 10 -12.02 1.02 -1.34
CA ILE A 10 -10.86 0.32 -1.88
C ILE A 10 -9.68 1.27 -1.76
N GLY A 11 -8.65 0.86 -1.04
CA GLY A 11 -7.47 1.68 -0.83
C GLY A 11 -6.27 0.88 -0.36
N ASN A 12 -5.17 1.58 -0.10
CA ASN A 12 -3.93 0.97 0.33
C ASN A 12 -3.63 1.31 1.80
N LEU A 13 -3.03 0.36 2.51
CA LEU A 13 -2.60 0.61 3.88
C LEU A 13 -1.41 1.56 3.90
N GLY A 14 -1.52 2.66 4.66
CA GLY A 14 -0.43 3.61 4.85
C GLY A 14 0.61 3.16 5.87
N ARG A 15 0.23 2.24 6.76
CA ARG A 15 1.08 1.62 7.77
C ARG A 15 0.61 0.19 8.05
N ASP A 16 1.43 -0.55 8.79
CA ASP A 16 1.05 -1.89 9.23
C ASP A 16 -0.18 -1.84 10.16
N PRO A 17 -1.05 -2.88 10.13
CA PRO A 17 -2.18 -2.99 11.04
C PRO A 17 -1.76 -2.99 12.50
N GLU A 18 -2.52 -2.29 13.34
CA GLU A 18 -2.33 -2.31 14.80
C GLU A 18 -3.40 -3.19 15.43
N THR A 19 -3.01 -4.39 15.84
CA THR A 19 -3.92 -5.35 16.48
C THR A 19 -3.75 -5.31 17.99
N ARG A 20 -4.88 -5.26 18.69
CA ARG A 20 -4.99 -5.35 20.16
C ARG A 20 -6.05 -6.36 20.51
N TYR A 21 -5.99 -6.86 21.72
CA TYR A 21 -7.00 -7.77 22.26
C TYR A 21 -7.74 -7.07 23.40
N THR A 22 -9.05 -7.23 23.42
CA THR A 22 -9.88 -6.77 24.53
C THR A 22 -9.67 -7.64 25.78
N THR A 23 -10.14 -7.20 26.91
CA THR A 23 -10.13 -8.01 28.15
C THR A 23 -10.92 -9.32 28.01
N GLY A 24 -11.88 -9.38 27.09
CA GLY A 24 -12.63 -10.59 26.73
C GLY A 24 -11.92 -11.51 25.75
N GLY A 25 -10.72 -11.13 25.24
CA GLY A 25 -9.95 -11.91 24.27
C GLY A 25 -10.29 -11.65 22.80
N ASP A 26 -11.23 -10.76 22.51
CA ASP A 26 -11.59 -10.42 21.14
C ASP A 26 -10.52 -9.54 20.49
N ALA A 27 -10.10 -9.91 19.27
CA ALA A 27 -9.18 -9.11 18.50
C ALA A 27 -9.83 -7.82 17.98
N VAL A 28 -9.10 -6.71 18.05
CA VAL A 28 -9.46 -5.41 17.46
C VAL A 28 -8.27 -4.90 16.67
N THR A 29 -8.46 -4.66 15.38
CA THR A 29 -7.40 -4.18 14.50
C THR A 29 -7.76 -2.82 13.90
N ASN A 30 -6.84 -1.86 14.07
CA ASN A 30 -6.93 -0.54 13.47
C ASN A 30 -6.15 -0.50 12.16
N LEU A 31 -6.81 -0.06 11.11
CA LEU A 31 -6.22 0.15 9.78
C LEU A 31 -6.24 1.64 9.44
N ASN A 32 -5.18 2.09 8.77
CA ASN A 32 -5.11 3.41 8.17
C ASN A 32 -5.06 3.24 6.64
N ILE A 33 -6.15 3.57 5.97
CA ILE A 33 -6.35 3.31 4.54
C ILE A 33 -6.32 4.62 3.78
N ALA A 34 -5.49 4.70 2.76
CA ALA A 34 -5.42 5.82 1.83
C ALA A 34 -6.25 5.53 0.58
N THR A 35 -7.09 6.48 0.20
CA THR A 35 -7.73 6.54 -1.11
C THR A 35 -7.23 7.77 -1.84
N SER A 36 -6.72 7.61 -3.07
CA SER A 36 -6.18 8.70 -3.86
C SER A 36 -7.04 8.94 -5.08
N GLU A 37 -7.36 10.21 -5.32
CA GLU A 37 -8.05 10.68 -6.50
C GLU A 37 -7.08 11.52 -7.34
N THR A 38 -7.13 11.35 -8.65
CA THR A 38 -6.32 12.13 -9.58
C THR A 38 -7.23 12.78 -10.61
N TRP A 39 -7.06 14.09 -10.81
CA TRP A 39 -7.80 14.83 -11.82
C TRP A 39 -6.90 15.85 -12.52
N LYS A 40 -7.37 16.40 -13.62
CA LYS A 40 -6.75 17.54 -14.27
C LYS A 40 -7.50 18.80 -13.88
N ASP A 41 -6.78 19.85 -13.50
CA ASP A 41 -7.36 21.16 -13.23
C ASP A 41 -7.72 21.90 -14.53
N LYS A 42 -8.23 23.13 -14.40
CA LYS A 42 -8.61 23.96 -15.54
C LYS A 42 -7.43 24.38 -16.42
N ALA A 43 -6.21 24.35 -15.89
CA ALA A 43 -4.97 24.65 -16.60
C ALA A 43 -4.39 23.37 -17.29
N GLY A 44 -5.02 22.21 -17.10
CA GLY A 44 -4.57 20.92 -17.65
C GLY A 44 -3.51 20.23 -16.80
N GLU A 45 -3.18 20.77 -15.64
CA GLU A 45 -2.22 20.18 -14.72
C GLU A 45 -2.83 19.02 -13.94
N LYS A 46 -2.02 17.97 -13.72
CA LYS A 46 -2.44 16.80 -12.94
C LYS A 46 -2.39 17.12 -11.46
N GLN A 47 -3.54 17.03 -10.81
CA GLN A 47 -3.71 17.14 -9.37
C GLN A 47 -3.96 15.78 -8.75
N GLU A 48 -3.49 15.60 -7.52
CA GLU A 48 -3.71 14.38 -6.73
C GLU A 48 -4.12 14.77 -5.30
N LYS A 49 -5.14 14.09 -4.80
CA LYS A 49 -5.60 14.25 -3.42
C LYS A 49 -5.72 12.88 -2.77
N THR A 50 -5.15 12.73 -1.59
CA THR A 50 -5.24 11.51 -0.80
C THR A 50 -6.08 11.77 0.45
N GLU A 51 -7.10 10.92 0.66
CA GLU A 51 -7.88 10.89 1.89
C GLU A 51 -7.48 9.71 2.75
N TRP A 52 -7.37 9.95 4.06
CA TRP A 52 -6.99 8.95 5.04
C TRP A 52 -8.19 8.50 5.87
N HIS A 53 -8.47 7.21 5.83
CA HIS A 53 -9.59 6.60 6.52
C HIS A 53 -9.10 5.75 7.68
N ARG A 54 -9.65 6.00 8.87
CA ARG A 54 -9.45 5.14 10.03
C ARG A 54 -10.52 4.06 10.04
N VAL A 55 -10.12 2.81 9.92
CA VAL A 55 -11.00 1.65 9.93
C VAL A 55 -10.68 0.78 11.13
N VAL A 56 -11.72 0.33 11.83
CA VAL A 56 -11.62 -0.58 12.96
C VAL A 56 -12.34 -1.88 12.62
N LEU A 57 -11.61 -2.99 12.74
CA LEU A 57 -12.13 -4.34 12.55
C LEU A 57 -12.21 -5.07 13.90
N PHE A 58 -13.15 -5.99 14.03
CA PHE A 58 -13.36 -6.78 15.23
C PHE A 58 -13.34 -8.28 14.94
N GLY A 59 -12.99 -9.07 15.97
CA GLY A 59 -13.02 -10.52 15.93
C GLY A 59 -12.21 -11.12 14.81
N ARG A 60 -12.78 -12.09 14.09
CA ARG A 60 -12.08 -12.83 13.04
C ARG A 60 -11.53 -11.96 11.90
N GLN A 61 -12.23 -10.89 11.52
CA GLN A 61 -11.75 -9.95 10.50
C GLN A 61 -10.50 -9.19 10.98
N ALA A 62 -10.46 -8.86 12.27
CA ALA A 62 -9.32 -8.19 12.90
C ALA A 62 -8.08 -9.11 12.91
N GLU A 63 -8.24 -10.38 13.26
CA GLU A 63 -7.15 -11.37 13.24
C GLU A 63 -6.56 -11.51 11.84
N ILE A 64 -7.43 -11.74 10.83
CA ILE A 64 -7.01 -11.86 9.42
C ILE A 64 -6.28 -10.61 8.96
N ALA A 65 -6.79 -9.42 9.30
CA ALA A 65 -6.15 -8.17 8.95
C ALA A 65 -4.75 -8.04 9.57
N GLY A 66 -4.62 -8.37 10.85
CA GLY A 66 -3.33 -8.33 11.56
C GLY A 66 -2.30 -9.31 11.02
N GLU A 67 -2.73 -10.49 10.56
CA GLU A 67 -1.86 -11.55 10.08
C GLU A 67 -1.41 -11.32 8.63
N TYR A 68 -2.32 -10.92 7.74
CA TYR A 68 -2.09 -10.92 6.29
C TYR A 68 -1.88 -9.54 5.67
N LEU A 69 -2.32 -8.47 6.33
CA LEU A 69 -2.13 -7.11 5.82
C LEU A 69 -0.80 -6.53 6.28
N LYS A 70 -0.21 -5.73 5.39
CA LYS A 70 0.99 -4.92 5.67
C LYS A 70 0.87 -3.58 4.96
N LYS A 71 1.70 -2.61 5.36
CA LYS A 71 1.83 -1.33 4.67
C LYS A 71 1.93 -1.52 3.15
N GLY A 72 1.17 -0.72 2.40
CA GLY A 72 1.13 -0.75 0.94
C GLY A 72 0.17 -1.77 0.33
N ARG A 73 -0.38 -2.70 1.10
CA ARG A 73 -1.35 -3.67 0.59
C ARG A 73 -2.69 -3.01 0.29
N SER A 74 -3.30 -3.44 -0.80
CA SER A 74 -4.66 -3.03 -1.19
C SER A 74 -5.70 -3.87 -0.47
N VAL A 75 -6.75 -3.23 -0.01
CA VAL A 75 -7.84 -3.87 0.71
C VAL A 75 -9.19 -3.27 0.30
N TYR A 76 -10.21 -4.12 0.24
CA TYR A 76 -11.61 -3.75 0.14
C TYR A 76 -12.25 -3.82 1.52
N ILE A 77 -12.99 -2.78 1.89
CA ILE A 77 -13.71 -2.68 3.16
C ILE A 77 -15.17 -2.29 2.90
N GLU A 78 -16.09 -3.00 3.53
CA GLU A 78 -17.45 -2.53 3.75
C GLU A 78 -17.67 -2.29 5.23
N GLY A 79 -18.39 -1.24 5.58
CA GLY A 79 -18.65 -0.91 6.97
C GLY A 79 -19.62 0.26 7.10
N ARG A 80 -19.60 0.88 8.26
CA ARG A 80 -20.42 2.03 8.60
C ARG A 80 -19.59 3.10 9.30
N LEU A 81 -19.99 4.35 9.19
CA LEU A 81 -19.41 5.45 9.97
C LEU A 81 -19.86 5.37 11.42
N GLN A 82 -18.93 5.61 12.33
CA GLN A 82 -19.20 5.77 13.74
C GLN A 82 -18.38 6.94 14.28
N THR A 83 -19.05 7.88 14.95
CA THR A 83 -18.39 8.95 15.67
C THR A 83 -18.37 8.63 17.16
N LYS A 84 -17.16 8.64 17.74
CA LYS A 84 -16.94 8.48 19.16
C LYS A 84 -16.57 9.82 19.78
N LYS A 85 -17.15 10.12 20.92
CA LYS A 85 -16.78 11.25 21.77
C LYS A 85 -15.74 10.76 22.78
N TYR A 86 -14.66 11.48 22.95
CA TYR A 86 -13.66 11.20 23.96
C TYR A 86 -13.14 12.51 24.57
N THR A 87 -12.65 12.42 25.77
CA THR A 87 -12.00 13.54 26.45
C THR A 87 -10.50 13.38 26.34
N ASP A 88 -9.81 14.40 25.85
CA ASP A 88 -8.36 14.37 25.77
C ASP A 88 -7.69 14.61 27.13
N LYS A 89 -6.36 14.65 27.16
CA LYS A 89 -5.56 14.83 28.37
C LYS A 89 -5.78 16.20 29.03
N ASP A 90 -6.24 17.18 28.29
CA ASP A 90 -6.49 18.55 28.72
C ASP A 90 -7.95 18.73 29.17
N GLY A 91 -8.74 17.67 29.25
CA GLY A 91 -10.14 17.70 29.67
C GLY A 91 -11.10 18.20 28.58
N VAL A 92 -10.62 18.37 27.34
CA VAL A 92 -11.41 18.86 26.22
C VAL A 92 -12.13 17.70 25.55
N GLU A 93 -13.44 17.86 25.32
CA GLU A 93 -14.23 16.88 24.57
C GLU A 93 -13.92 16.97 23.08
N LYS A 94 -13.52 15.83 22.50
CA LYS A 94 -13.23 15.68 21.09
C LYS A 94 -14.07 14.58 20.45
N TYR A 95 -14.27 14.69 19.17
CA TYR A 95 -14.98 13.71 18.37
C TYR A 95 -14.00 13.04 17.40
N SER A 96 -14.06 11.72 17.30
CA SER A 96 -13.32 10.96 16.33
C SER A 96 -14.27 10.16 15.47
N THR A 97 -14.28 10.40 14.18
CA THR A 97 -15.06 9.61 13.23
C THR A 97 -14.18 8.49 12.67
N GLU A 98 -14.68 7.29 12.78
CA GLU A 98 -14.02 6.07 12.30
C GLU A 98 -15.01 5.21 11.51
N ILE A 99 -14.51 4.30 10.71
CA ILE A 99 -15.30 3.32 9.99
C ILE A 99 -15.22 2.01 10.74
N VAL A 100 -16.36 1.51 11.18
CA VAL A 100 -16.46 0.15 11.71
C VAL A 100 -16.64 -0.79 10.53
N GLY A 101 -15.64 -1.62 10.27
CA GLY A 101 -15.67 -2.57 9.16
C GLY A 101 -16.48 -3.81 9.53
N ASP A 102 -17.43 -4.12 8.67
CA ASP A 102 -18.28 -5.31 8.78
C ASP A 102 -17.75 -6.43 7.88
N ARG A 103 -17.12 -6.08 6.76
CA ARG A 103 -16.51 -7.02 5.80
C ARG A 103 -15.19 -6.48 5.28
N MET A 104 -14.20 -7.35 5.17
CA MET A 104 -12.91 -7.07 4.56
C MET A 104 -12.58 -8.13 3.51
N GLN A 105 -11.94 -7.70 2.41
CA GLN A 105 -11.38 -8.59 1.42
C GLN A 105 -9.99 -8.10 1.01
N LEU A 106 -9.02 -9.00 1.05
CA LEU A 106 -7.66 -8.75 0.58
C LEU A 106 -7.69 -8.62 -0.94
N LEU A 107 -7.12 -7.54 -1.46
CA LEU A 107 -6.95 -7.29 -2.88
C LEU A 107 -5.46 -7.39 -3.25
N GLY A 108 -5.20 -7.87 -4.45
CA GLY A 108 -3.83 -8.05 -4.97
C GLY A 108 -3.36 -9.49 -4.90
N SER A 109 -2.42 -9.81 -5.76
CA SER A 109 -1.79 -11.12 -5.80
C SER A 109 -1.11 -11.39 -4.46
N LYS A 110 -1.30 -12.59 -3.94
CA LYS A 110 -0.35 -13.20 -3.00
C LYS A 110 1.03 -12.94 -3.59
N ASP A 111 1.93 -12.25 -2.87
CA ASP A 111 3.30 -12.06 -3.34
C ASP A 111 3.86 -13.43 -3.75
N GLY A 112 3.72 -13.73 -5.04
CA GLY A 112 4.53 -14.73 -5.65
C GLY A 112 5.94 -14.16 -5.61
N GLY A 113 6.80 -14.73 -4.80
CA GLY A 113 8.22 -14.49 -4.87
C GLY A 113 8.61 -14.51 -6.34
N SER A 114 9.39 -13.54 -6.73
CA SER A 114 10.08 -13.47 -8.00
C SER A 114 10.60 -14.88 -8.37
N GLY A 115 9.83 -15.58 -9.17
CA GLY A 115 10.20 -16.84 -9.80
C GLY A 115 10.18 -16.56 -11.29
N GLY A 116 11.36 -16.59 -11.83
CA GLY A 116 11.67 -16.31 -13.20
C GLY A 116 10.83 -17.04 -14.23
N GLY A 117 10.87 -16.49 -15.41
CA GLY A 117 10.24 -16.91 -16.62
C GLY A 117 10.16 -18.41 -16.84
N GLY A 118 8.98 -18.85 -17.13
CA GLY A 118 8.68 -20.13 -17.73
C GLY A 118 7.94 -19.85 -19.02
N GLY A 119 8.68 -19.79 -20.11
CA GLY A 119 8.11 -19.78 -21.42
C GLY A 119 7.26 -21.01 -21.65
N GLY A 120 6.06 -20.83 -22.15
CA GLY A 120 5.25 -21.87 -22.70
C GLY A 120 5.98 -22.52 -23.87
N SER A 121 6.26 -23.80 -23.71
CA SER A 121 6.70 -24.64 -24.80
C SER A 121 5.49 -25.32 -25.40
N ASP A 122 4.99 -24.76 -26.48
CA ASP A 122 4.27 -25.56 -27.45
C ASP A 122 5.28 -26.44 -28.16
N ALA A 123 5.15 -27.73 -27.87
CA ALA A 123 5.90 -28.76 -28.56
C ALA A 123 5.26 -29.00 -29.93
N GLU A 124 5.89 -28.62 -30.99
CA GLU A 124 5.66 -29.27 -32.26
C GLU A 124 6.96 -29.84 -32.82
N PHE A 125 6.87 -31.11 -32.98
CA PHE A 125 7.79 -32.08 -33.50
C PHE A 125 8.08 -31.84 -34.99
N SER A 126 9.31 -31.67 -35.43
CA SER A 126 9.79 -32.21 -36.70
C SER A 126 11.30 -32.16 -36.83
N GLY A 127 11.85 -33.23 -37.24
CA GLY A 127 13.14 -33.74 -37.35
C GLY A 127 14.16 -33.03 -38.24
N GLY A 128 15.40 -33.47 -38.12
CA GLY A 128 16.37 -33.45 -39.24
C GLY A 128 17.69 -32.76 -38.95
N GLY A 129 18.66 -33.49 -38.58
CA GLY A 129 19.98 -33.64 -39.20
C GLY A 129 20.95 -32.46 -39.31
N GLY A 130 22.18 -32.70 -38.86
CA GLY A 130 23.30 -32.01 -39.49
C GLY A 130 24.40 -31.47 -38.55
N ALA A 131 25.49 -32.13 -38.64
CA ALA A 131 26.76 -32.00 -37.93
C ALA A 131 27.57 -30.73 -38.24
N SER A 132 28.60 -30.57 -37.41
CA SER A 132 29.97 -30.04 -37.60
C SER A 132 30.25 -28.64 -37.05
N SER A 133 31.10 -28.58 -36.07
CA SER A 133 32.55 -28.34 -36.00
C SER A 133 33.00 -26.86 -36.13
N GLY A 134 33.89 -26.47 -35.20
CA GLY A 134 34.85 -25.38 -35.32
C GLY A 134 34.66 -24.30 -34.26
N GLY A 135 35.42 -24.17 -33.22
CA GLY A 135 36.85 -23.94 -33.15
C GLY A 135 37.13 -22.44 -33.19
N GLY A 136 37.55 -21.86 -32.04
CA GLY A 136 37.96 -20.47 -32.06
C GLY A 136 38.16 -19.83 -30.70
N ARG A 137 39.26 -20.18 -30.08
CA ARG A 137 39.89 -19.53 -28.92
C ARG A 137 40.50 -18.20 -29.34
N ARG A 138 40.28 -17.10 -28.62
CA ARG A 138 41.24 -16.01 -28.47
C ARG A 138 41.08 -15.23 -27.19
N GLU A 139 42.19 -15.20 -26.49
CA GLU A 139 42.59 -14.37 -25.36
C GLU A 139 42.74 -12.89 -25.72
N GLY A 140 42.77 -12.08 -24.69
CA GLY A 140 43.33 -10.74 -24.63
C GLY A 140 42.35 -9.73 -24.07
N GLY A 141 42.44 -9.21 -22.88
CA GLY A 141 43.54 -8.43 -22.31
C GLY A 141 43.08 -7.02 -22.08
N GLY A 142 43.04 -6.56 -20.81
CA GLY A 142 43.53 -5.22 -20.55
C GLY A 142 42.54 -4.13 -20.09
N ALA A 143 42.75 -3.68 -18.85
CA ALA A 143 42.75 -2.29 -18.33
C ALA A 143 41.41 -1.59 -18.02
N SER A 144 41.05 -1.48 -16.75
CA SER A 144 41.19 -0.33 -15.83
C SER A 144 40.76 1.02 -16.41
N SER A 145 39.63 1.54 -15.85
CA SER A 145 39.54 2.95 -15.46
C SER A 145 38.21 3.25 -14.73
N GLY A 146 38.28 3.65 -13.55
CA GLY A 146 37.80 4.78 -12.80
C GLY A 146 36.34 5.21 -12.99
N SER A 147 35.48 4.83 -12.05
CA SER A 147 34.18 5.44 -11.89
C SER A 147 34.29 6.72 -11.07
N PRO A 148 33.70 7.85 -11.48
CA PRO A 148 33.48 8.97 -10.58
C PRO A 148 32.15 8.78 -9.83
N LYS A 149 32.24 8.94 -8.52
CA LYS A 149 31.17 8.96 -7.53
C LYS A 149 30.27 10.20 -7.77
N PRO A 150 28.95 10.07 -7.88
CA PRO A 150 28.09 11.25 -7.88
C PRO A 150 27.89 11.77 -6.46
N ALA A 151 28.04 13.08 -6.31
CA ALA A 151 27.79 13.85 -5.11
C ALA A 151 26.30 13.83 -4.76
N GLY A 152 25.98 13.66 -3.47
CA GLY A 152 24.62 13.67 -2.95
C GLY A 152 23.98 15.06 -3.00
N PRO A 153 22.64 15.13 -3.10
CA PRO A 153 21.93 16.40 -3.08
C PRO A 153 21.89 17.01 -1.68
N ALA A 154 22.08 18.33 -1.66
CA ALA A 154 22.08 19.19 -0.47
C ALA A 154 20.73 19.12 0.28
N LYS A 155 20.82 19.07 1.60
CA LYS A 155 19.69 19.23 2.53
C LYS A 155 19.16 20.65 2.39
N LYS A 156 17.90 20.78 1.98
CA LYS A 156 17.15 22.03 2.13
C LYS A 156 16.49 22.01 3.50
N ASN A 157 16.84 23.00 4.31
CA ASN A 157 16.14 23.33 5.55
C ASN A 157 14.74 23.81 5.16
N VAL A 158 13.73 23.19 5.74
CA VAL A 158 12.32 23.60 5.67
C VAL A 158 11.94 24.09 7.05
N ASP A 159 12.38 25.31 7.36
CA ASP A 159 11.78 26.15 8.40
C ASP A 159 11.13 27.30 7.66
N ASP A 160 9.82 27.24 7.53
CA ASP A 160 8.85 28.35 7.43
C ASP A 160 7.53 27.75 6.94
N PHE A 161 6.71 27.31 7.87
CA PHE A 161 5.27 27.20 7.67
C PHE A 161 4.60 28.21 8.60
N ASP A 162 4.38 29.40 8.05
CA ASP A 162 3.42 30.34 8.62
C ASP A 162 2.02 29.75 8.52
N ASP A 163 1.45 29.50 9.71
CA ASP A 163 0.07 29.06 9.93
C ASP A 163 -0.86 30.29 9.84
N ASP A 164 -1.23 30.66 8.62
CA ASP A 164 -2.35 31.58 8.40
C ASP A 164 -3.50 30.82 7.73
N ILE A 165 -4.39 30.26 8.54
CA ILE A 165 -5.69 29.77 8.11
C ILE A 165 -6.72 30.84 8.47
N PRO A 166 -7.26 31.62 7.52
CA PRO A 166 -8.43 32.46 7.76
C PRO A 166 -9.70 31.59 7.74
N PHE A 167 -10.50 31.76 8.79
CA PHE A 167 -11.85 31.23 8.90
C PHE A 167 -12.81 31.89 7.92
#